data_c0d906e057030f6d1cc299f80bf1f91a
#
_entry.id   c0d906e057030f6d1cc299f80bf1f91a
#
_cell.length_a   1.000
_cell.length_b   1.000
_cell.length_c   1.000
_cell.angle_alpha   90.00
_cell.angle_beta   90.00
_cell.angle_gamma   90.00
#
_symmetry.space_group_name_H-M   'P 1'
#
loop_
_entity.id
_entity.type
_entity.pdbx_description
1 polymer ?
#
loop_
_entity_poly.entity_id
_entity_poly.type
_entity_poly.pdbx_seq_one_letter_code
_entity_poly.pdbx_strand_id
1 'polypeptide(L)'
;MNFEYDVVIIGGAFSGAATALMLKRKRPEARVLVIEKTTEFDRKVGESTTEVSSCYMTRILGLTHYLGHHQLAKQGLRLWFSNRPDQRFEDCVEIGTRYQSRLPGFQVDRAKLDSHLLDIAVQAGCELWRPAKVTSYELNNGNGQSVRASHSCPTL
;
A
#
# COMPACT_ATOMS: atom_id res chain seq x y z
N MET A 1 -27.67 11.57 3.02
CA MET A 1 -27.25 11.50 4.43
C MET A 1 -25.88 12.16 4.53
N ASN A 2 -25.67 12.97 5.57
CA ASN A 2 -24.36 13.56 5.84
C ASN A 2 -23.70 12.75 6.96
N PHE A 3 -22.46 12.38 6.76
CA PHE A 3 -21.65 11.70 7.75
C PHE A 3 -20.45 12.60 8.10
N GLU A 4 -20.03 12.58 9.33
CA GLU A 4 -18.88 13.35 9.80
C GLU A 4 -17.75 12.41 10.18
N TYR A 5 -16.55 12.72 9.70
CA TYR A 5 -15.31 12.01 10.01
C TYR A 5 -14.19 13.00 10.30
N ASP A 6 -13.24 12.60 11.14
CA ASP A 6 -12.04 13.41 11.37
C ASP A 6 -11.11 13.33 10.17
N VAL A 7 -11.06 12.16 9.50
CA VAL A 7 -10.24 11.95 8.32
C VAL A 7 -10.96 11.07 7.31
N VAL A 8 -10.97 11.49 6.05
CA VAL A 8 -11.42 10.69 4.91
C VAL A 8 -10.23 10.39 4.01
N ILE A 9 -10.00 9.12 3.73
CA ILE A 9 -8.90 8.63 2.89
C ILE A 9 -9.49 8.12 1.58
N ILE A 10 -9.03 8.69 0.46
CA ILE A 10 -9.47 8.31 -0.88
C ILE A 10 -8.49 7.30 -1.46
N GLY A 11 -8.96 6.07 -1.62
CA GLY A 11 -8.19 4.90 -2.05
C GLY A 11 -7.72 4.03 -0.89
N GLY A 12 -8.10 2.75 -0.92
CA GLY A 12 -7.81 1.76 0.13
C GLY A 12 -6.60 0.85 -0.16
N ALA A 13 -5.85 1.09 -1.25
CA ALA A 13 -4.64 0.34 -1.55
C ALA A 13 -3.52 0.67 -0.55
N PHE A 14 -2.31 0.18 -0.78
CA PHE A 14 -1.18 0.22 0.16
C PHE A 14 -1.05 1.53 0.94
N SER A 15 -0.96 2.67 0.24
CA SER A 15 -0.73 3.97 0.90
C SER A 15 -1.91 4.40 1.77
N GLY A 16 -3.14 4.25 1.27
CA GLY A 16 -4.34 4.62 2.02
C GLY A 16 -4.57 3.73 3.23
N ALA A 17 -4.45 2.41 3.05
CA ALA A 17 -4.59 1.45 4.15
C ALA A 17 -3.49 1.63 5.21
N ALA A 18 -2.23 1.87 4.79
CA ALA A 18 -1.14 2.17 5.73
C ALA A 18 -1.40 3.45 6.52
N THR A 19 -1.87 4.52 5.84
CA THR A 19 -2.21 5.79 6.49
C THR A 19 -3.35 5.59 7.50
N ALA A 20 -4.41 4.90 7.11
CA ALA A 20 -5.54 4.58 7.98
C ALA A 20 -5.11 3.81 9.24
N LEU A 21 -4.33 2.74 9.05
CA LEU A 21 -3.80 1.92 10.15
C LEU A 21 -2.95 2.75 11.11
N MET A 22 -2.05 3.58 10.59
CA MET A 22 -1.18 4.40 11.42
C MET A 22 -1.95 5.49 12.18
N LEU A 23 -2.97 6.09 11.55
CA LEU A 23 -3.85 7.05 12.22
C LEU A 23 -4.57 6.39 13.38
N LYS A 24 -5.19 5.24 13.17
CA LYS A 24 -5.90 4.50 14.24
C LYS A 24 -4.98 4.06 15.37
N ARG A 25 -3.73 3.68 15.07
CA ARG A 25 -2.75 3.34 16.12
C ARG A 25 -2.34 4.55 16.96
N LYS A 26 -2.26 5.74 16.36
CA LYS A 26 -1.89 6.98 17.06
C LYS A 26 -3.06 7.71 17.69
N ARG A 27 -4.23 7.59 17.09
CA ARG A 27 -5.49 8.25 17.49
C ARG A 27 -6.63 7.23 17.42
N PRO A 28 -6.73 6.30 18.40
CA PRO A 28 -7.76 5.27 18.40
C PRO A 28 -9.19 5.83 18.38
N GLU A 29 -9.38 7.01 18.96
CA GLU A 29 -10.66 7.72 19.02
C GLU A 29 -11.09 8.36 17.69
N ALA A 30 -10.14 8.62 16.78
CA ALA A 30 -10.44 9.30 15.53
C ALA A 30 -11.39 8.48 14.64
N ARG A 31 -12.38 9.14 14.07
CA ARG A 31 -13.29 8.55 13.08
C ARG A 31 -12.64 8.64 11.71
N VAL A 32 -12.11 7.50 11.23
CA VAL A 32 -11.40 7.41 9.96
C VAL A 32 -12.23 6.60 8.97
N LEU A 33 -12.54 7.21 7.82
CA LEU A 33 -13.19 6.56 6.69
C LEU A 33 -12.20 6.33 5.56
N VAL A 34 -12.19 5.11 5.02
CA VAL A 34 -11.51 4.78 3.77
C VAL A 34 -12.54 4.55 2.68
N ILE A 35 -12.39 5.22 1.54
CA ILE A 35 -13.27 5.07 0.37
C ILE A 35 -12.48 4.40 -0.74
N GLU A 36 -12.88 3.17 -1.13
CA GLU A 36 -12.22 2.40 -2.19
C GLU A 36 -13.21 2.09 -3.31
N LYS A 37 -12.81 2.41 -4.55
CA LYS A 37 -13.69 2.28 -5.72
C LYS A 37 -13.83 0.86 -6.27
N THR A 38 -12.82 0.01 -6.03
CA THR A 38 -12.78 -1.35 -6.58
C THR A 38 -13.37 -2.35 -5.60
N THR A 39 -14.06 -3.34 -6.08
CA THR A 39 -14.54 -4.48 -5.25
C THR A 39 -13.38 -5.34 -4.76
N GLU A 40 -12.36 -5.50 -5.60
CA GLU A 40 -11.16 -6.28 -5.30
C GLU A 40 -9.93 -5.52 -5.79
N PHE A 41 -8.80 -5.81 -5.18
CA PHE A 41 -7.52 -5.31 -5.68
C PHE A 41 -6.95 -6.27 -6.70
N ASP A 42 -6.35 -5.70 -7.74
CA ASP A 42 -5.63 -6.41 -8.78
C ASP A 42 -4.12 -6.13 -8.65
N ARG A 43 -3.33 -6.87 -9.42
CA ARG A 43 -1.89 -6.65 -9.51
C ARG A 43 -1.58 -5.24 -10.00
N LYS A 44 -0.56 -4.65 -9.41
CA LYS A 44 -0.15 -3.26 -9.72
C LYS A 44 1.36 -3.16 -9.82
N VAL A 45 1.83 -2.15 -10.53
CA VAL A 45 3.23 -1.76 -10.51
C VAL A 45 3.67 -1.44 -9.07
N GLY A 46 4.95 -1.73 -8.75
CA GLY A 46 5.52 -1.54 -7.41
C GLY A 46 5.54 -2.81 -6.57
N GLU A 47 5.60 -3.98 -7.21
CA GLU A 47 5.72 -5.27 -6.54
C GLU A 47 7.15 -5.58 -6.06
N SER A 48 8.16 -5.02 -6.71
CA SER A 48 9.55 -5.14 -6.28
C SER A 48 9.90 -4.05 -5.29
N THR A 49 10.15 -4.41 -4.03
CA THR A 49 10.44 -3.45 -2.96
C THR A 49 11.93 -3.34 -2.65
N THR A 50 12.32 -2.25 -2.02
CA THR A 50 13.65 -2.02 -1.49
C THR A 50 13.72 -2.37 0.00
N GLU A 51 14.94 -2.41 0.53
CA GLU A 51 15.21 -2.67 1.96
C GLU A 51 14.55 -1.61 2.86
N VAL A 52 14.49 -0.35 2.42
CA VAL A 52 13.81 0.74 3.14
C VAL A 52 12.31 0.49 3.24
N SER A 53 11.69 0.08 2.13
CA SER A 53 10.27 -0.30 2.11
C SER A 53 10.00 -1.49 3.03
N SER A 54 10.92 -2.46 3.06
CA SER A 54 10.81 -3.62 3.94
C SER A 54 10.89 -3.23 5.42
N CYS A 55 11.78 -2.30 5.78
CA CYS A 55 11.84 -1.76 7.13
C CYS A 55 10.52 -1.08 7.52
N TYR A 56 9.93 -0.30 6.62
CA TYR A 56 8.63 0.33 6.85
C TYR A 56 7.53 -0.72 7.07
N MET A 57 7.42 -1.69 6.17
CA MET A 57 6.40 -2.73 6.26
C MET A 57 6.55 -3.60 7.52
N THR A 58 7.78 -3.97 7.88
CA THR A 58 8.03 -4.85 9.04
C THR A 58 7.95 -4.11 10.36
N ARG A 59 8.64 -2.97 10.49
CA ARG A 59 8.78 -2.28 11.78
C ARG A 59 7.65 -1.31 12.08
N ILE A 60 7.14 -0.63 11.05
CA ILE A 60 6.10 0.39 11.23
C ILE A 60 4.72 -0.22 11.06
N LEU A 61 4.49 -0.96 9.99
CA LEU A 61 3.19 -1.59 9.75
C LEU A 61 3.01 -2.92 10.52
N GLY A 62 4.08 -3.54 11.00
CA GLY A 62 4.01 -4.79 11.77
C GLY A 62 3.76 -6.02 10.92
N LEU A 63 4.13 -5.99 9.62
CA LEU A 63 3.83 -7.05 8.66
C LEU A 63 4.90 -8.16 8.59
N THR A 64 5.79 -8.27 9.58
CA THR A 64 6.92 -9.23 9.55
C THR A 64 6.46 -10.65 9.28
N HIS A 65 5.47 -11.14 10.03
CA HIS A 65 4.94 -12.49 9.90
C HIS A 65 4.27 -12.69 8.53
N TYR A 66 3.43 -11.75 8.12
CA TYR A 66 2.75 -11.82 6.84
C TYR A 66 3.72 -11.87 5.66
N LEU A 67 4.71 -10.98 5.64
CA LEU A 67 5.71 -10.93 4.57
C LEU A 67 6.53 -12.22 4.51
N GLY A 68 6.93 -12.76 5.66
CA GLY A 68 7.73 -13.99 5.72
C GLY A 68 6.99 -15.24 5.24
N HIS A 69 5.66 -15.28 5.36
CA HIS A 69 4.85 -16.46 5.01
C HIS A 69 4.14 -16.33 3.65
N HIS A 70 3.87 -15.12 3.20
CA HIS A 70 3.01 -14.90 2.03
C HIS A 70 3.68 -14.15 0.88
N GLN A 71 4.91 -13.66 1.08
CA GLN A 71 5.64 -12.89 0.07
C GLN A 71 7.05 -13.45 -0.13
N LEU A 72 7.65 -13.16 -1.28
CA LEU A 72 8.99 -13.66 -1.60
C LEU A 72 10.06 -12.69 -1.10
N ALA A 73 10.97 -13.15 -0.25
CA ALA A 73 12.15 -12.40 0.15
C ALA A 73 13.11 -12.23 -1.06
N LYS A 74 13.57 -11.00 -1.26
CA LYS A 74 14.48 -10.61 -2.32
C LYS A 74 15.81 -10.15 -1.73
N GLN A 75 16.91 -10.77 -2.17
CA GLN A 75 18.24 -10.59 -1.60
C GLN A 75 19.10 -9.58 -2.40
N GLY A 76 18.60 -8.36 -2.51
CA GLY A 76 19.31 -7.28 -3.18
C GLY A 76 18.98 -7.14 -4.66
N LEU A 77 19.81 -6.37 -5.35
CA LEU A 77 19.68 -6.03 -6.75
C LEU A 77 21.00 -6.26 -7.46
N ARG A 78 20.93 -6.74 -8.69
CA ARG A 78 22.08 -6.81 -9.59
C ARG A 78 21.81 -6.00 -10.84
N LEU A 79 22.78 -5.25 -11.28
CA LEU A 79 22.72 -4.39 -12.44
C LEU A 79 23.86 -4.78 -13.39
N TRP A 80 23.55 -4.92 -14.65
CA TRP A 80 24.52 -5.18 -15.71
C TRP A 80 24.56 -4.00 -16.65
N PHE A 81 25.77 -3.54 -16.93
CA PHE A 81 26.02 -2.40 -17.79
C PHE A 81 26.73 -2.86 -19.05
N SER A 82 26.12 -2.61 -20.20
CA SER A 82 26.68 -2.85 -21.52
C SER A 82 27.21 -1.54 -22.10
N ASN A 83 28.38 -1.59 -22.68
CA ASN A 83 28.97 -0.45 -23.42
C ASN A 83 28.61 -0.48 -24.92
N ARG A 84 28.01 -1.58 -25.42
CA ARG A 84 27.63 -1.78 -26.81
C ARG A 84 26.28 -2.52 -26.88
N PRO A 85 25.46 -2.23 -27.90
CA PRO A 85 24.15 -2.87 -28.04
C PRO A 85 24.22 -4.40 -28.26
N ASP A 86 25.31 -4.88 -28.84
CA ASP A 86 25.57 -6.28 -29.19
C ASP A 86 26.43 -7.02 -28.15
N GLN A 87 26.72 -6.39 -27.02
CA GLN A 87 27.54 -6.99 -25.97
C GLN A 87 26.81 -8.17 -25.33
N ARG A 88 27.49 -9.29 -25.22
CA ARG A 88 26.96 -10.48 -24.55
C ARG A 88 26.77 -10.20 -23.05
N PHE A 89 25.79 -10.85 -22.45
CA PHE A 89 25.47 -10.65 -21.05
C PHE A 89 26.66 -10.95 -20.10
N GLU A 90 27.39 -12.01 -20.38
CA GLU A 90 28.61 -12.42 -19.64
C GLU A 90 29.76 -11.41 -19.71
N ASP A 91 29.79 -10.55 -20.73
CA ASP A 91 30.84 -9.55 -20.93
C ASP A 91 30.45 -8.18 -20.32
N CYS A 92 29.23 -8.06 -19.76
CA CYS A 92 28.76 -6.85 -19.12
C CYS A 92 29.43 -6.63 -17.75
N VAL A 93 29.60 -5.37 -17.39
CA VAL A 93 30.00 -5.03 -16.02
C VAL A 93 28.84 -5.30 -15.08
N GLU A 94 29.03 -6.18 -14.12
CA GLU A 94 28.04 -6.52 -13.10
C GLU A 94 28.30 -5.71 -11.81
N ILE A 95 27.29 -5.01 -11.33
CA ILE A 95 27.30 -4.34 -10.02
C ILE A 95 26.15 -4.90 -9.18
N GLY A 96 26.48 -5.40 -8.00
CA GLY A 96 25.47 -5.96 -7.09
C GLY A 96 26.05 -6.37 -5.76
N THR A 97 25.22 -6.88 -4.89
CA THR A 97 25.64 -7.40 -3.59
C THR A 97 26.37 -8.74 -3.77
N ARG A 98 27.55 -8.87 -3.17
CA ARG A 98 28.29 -10.16 -3.15
C ARG A 98 27.67 -11.20 -2.22
N TYR A 99 26.96 -10.73 -1.19
CA TYR A 99 26.37 -11.57 -0.15
C TYR A 99 24.90 -11.25 0.02
N GLN A 100 24.18 -12.10 0.73
CA GLN A 100 22.81 -11.86 1.09
C GLN A 100 22.69 -10.56 1.89
N SER A 101 21.67 -9.76 1.57
CA SER A 101 21.38 -8.53 2.31
C SER A 101 20.93 -8.87 3.73
N ARG A 102 21.43 -8.13 4.73
CA ARG A 102 20.97 -8.26 6.12
C ARG A 102 19.50 -7.85 6.29
N LEU A 103 19.02 -7.01 5.40
CA LEU A 103 17.63 -6.58 5.32
C LEU A 103 17.14 -6.92 3.91
N PRO A 104 16.38 -7.99 3.75
CA PRO A 104 15.85 -8.34 2.43
C PRO A 104 14.81 -7.31 1.98
N GLY A 105 14.80 -7.04 0.67
CA GLY A 105 13.61 -6.53 0.02
C GLY A 105 12.55 -7.63 -0.08
N PHE A 106 11.40 -7.32 -0.62
CA PHE A 106 10.38 -8.31 -0.95
C PHE A 106 9.89 -8.11 -2.38
N GLN A 107 9.60 -9.22 -3.04
CA GLN A 107 8.75 -9.24 -4.21
C GLN A 107 7.34 -9.53 -3.69
N VAL A 108 6.46 -8.53 -3.75
CA VAL A 108 5.13 -8.60 -3.16
C VAL A 108 4.05 -8.77 -4.23
N ASP A 109 3.06 -9.57 -3.95
CA ASP A 109 1.80 -9.61 -4.69
C ASP A 109 0.93 -8.47 -4.15
N ARG A 110 0.78 -7.40 -4.94
CA ARG A 110 0.05 -6.18 -4.53
C ARG A 110 -1.44 -6.44 -4.31
N ALA A 111 -2.05 -7.37 -5.03
CA ALA A 111 -3.45 -7.70 -4.82
C ALA A 111 -3.67 -8.26 -3.41
N LYS A 112 -2.80 -9.18 -2.99
CA LYS A 112 -2.87 -9.80 -1.66
C LYS A 112 -2.42 -8.87 -0.55
N LEU A 113 -1.31 -8.14 -0.76
CA LEU A 113 -0.76 -7.24 0.24
C LEU A 113 -1.72 -6.08 0.53
N ASP A 114 -2.26 -5.44 -0.53
CA ASP A 114 -3.18 -4.31 -0.40
C ASP A 114 -4.48 -4.74 0.32
N SER A 115 -5.04 -5.93 -0.01
CA SER A 115 -6.20 -6.48 0.69
C SER A 115 -5.91 -6.73 2.17
N HIS A 116 -4.83 -7.44 2.46
CA HIS A 116 -4.46 -7.77 3.83
C HIS A 116 -4.24 -6.51 4.69
N LEU A 117 -3.56 -5.50 4.15
CA LEU A 117 -3.31 -4.27 4.87
C LEU A 117 -4.60 -3.46 5.12
N LEU A 118 -5.51 -3.44 4.14
CA LEU A 118 -6.83 -2.82 4.31
C LEU A 118 -7.65 -3.53 5.38
N ASP A 119 -7.64 -4.86 5.41
CA ASP A 119 -8.33 -5.65 6.44
C ASP A 119 -7.80 -5.33 7.84
N ILE A 120 -6.47 -5.20 8.01
CA ILE A 120 -5.87 -4.79 9.28
C ILE A 120 -6.31 -3.37 9.67
N ALA A 121 -6.40 -2.45 8.71
CA ALA A 121 -6.86 -1.09 8.99
C ALA A 121 -8.33 -1.08 9.45
N VAL A 122 -9.19 -1.88 8.83
CA VAL A 122 -10.59 -2.07 9.26
C VAL A 122 -10.66 -2.70 10.66
N GLN A 123 -9.88 -3.74 10.92
CA GLN A 123 -9.79 -4.37 12.25
C GLN A 123 -9.30 -3.38 13.32
N ALA A 124 -8.47 -2.41 12.95
CA ALA A 124 -8.05 -1.32 13.84
C ALA A 124 -9.14 -0.27 14.09
N GLY A 125 -10.32 -0.39 13.45
CA GLY A 125 -11.48 0.46 13.67
C GLY A 125 -11.64 1.58 12.62
N CYS A 126 -11.07 1.44 11.42
CA CYS A 126 -11.43 2.28 10.29
C CYS A 126 -12.76 1.83 9.71
N GLU A 127 -13.59 2.79 9.30
CA GLU A 127 -14.76 2.52 8.48
C GLU A 127 -14.34 2.40 7.01
N LEU A 128 -14.95 1.47 6.29
CA LEU A 128 -14.66 1.22 4.88
C LEU A 128 -15.92 1.32 4.04
N TRP A 129 -15.87 2.17 3.03
CA TRP A 129 -16.85 2.19 1.94
C TRP A 129 -16.24 1.58 0.70
N ARG A 130 -16.68 0.36 0.36
CA ARG A 130 -16.17 -0.40 -0.79
C ARG A 130 -17.28 -1.33 -1.35
N PRO A 131 -17.60 -1.28 -2.66
CA PRO A 131 -17.09 -0.33 -3.64
C PRO A 131 -17.77 1.04 -3.51
N ALA A 132 -16.98 2.10 -3.47
CA ALA A 132 -17.49 3.47 -3.45
C ALA A 132 -16.53 4.40 -4.19
N LYS A 133 -17.09 5.22 -5.09
CA LYS A 133 -16.29 6.15 -5.91
C LYS A 133 -16.50 7.57 -5.45
N VAL A 134 -15.41 8.26 -5.15
CA VAL A 134 -15.45 9.71 -4.90
C VAL A 134 -15.72 10.41 -6.23
N THR A 135 -16.76 11.24 -6.24
CA THR A 135 -17.20 12.00 -7.43
C THR A 135 -16.76 13.45 -7.38
N SER A 136 -16.67 14.03 -6.19
CA SER A 136 -16.16 15.40 -6.00
C SER A 136 -15.65 15.58 -4.58
N TYR A 137 -14.81 16.58 -4.38
CA TYR A 137 -14.37 17.03 -3.08
C TYR A 137 -14.22 18.56 -3.09
N GLU A 138 -14.39 19.18 -1.93
CA GLU A 138 -14.19 20.60 -1.71
C GLU A 138 -13.21 20.80 -0.56
N LEU A 139 -12.16 21.59 -0.81
CA LEU A 139 -11.17 21.97 0.19
C LEU A 139 -11.43 23.42 0.60
N ASN A 140 -11.97 23.62 1.77
CA ASN A 140 -12.24 24.94 2.32
C ASN A 140 -11.13 25.34 3.29
N ASN A 141 -10.51 26.49 3.07
CA ASN A 141 -9.50 27.05 3.96
C ASN A 141 -10.14 27.41 5.31
N GLY A 142 -10.06 26.51 6.28
CA GLY A 142 -10.47 26.75 7.67
C GLY A 142 -11.86 26.25 8.10
N ASN A 143 -12.76 25.91 7.18
CA ASN A 143 -14.14 25.48 7.52
C ASN A 143 -14.46 24.13 6.91
N GLY A 144 -13.96 23.05 7.50
CA GLY A 144 -14.31 21.69 7.11
C GLY A 144 -14.13 21.37 5.63
N GLN A 145 -13.83 20.15 5.32
CA GLN A 145 -13.70 19.66 3.93
C GLN A 145 -14.90 18.77 3.62
N SER A 146 -15.37 18.76 2.39
CA SER A 146 -16.45 17.87 1.98
C SER A 146 -16.02 16.91 0.89
N VAL A 147 -16.51 15.66 0.97
CA VAL A 147 -16.29 14.62 -0.03
C VAL A 147 -17.64 14.02 -0.40
N ARG A 148 -17.94 13.96 -1.69
CA ARG A 148 -19.10 13.24 -2.22
C ARG A 148 -18.65 11.91 -2.81
N ALA A 149 -19.29 10.84 -2.37
CA ALA A 149 -19.04 9.51 -2.90
C ALA A 149 -20.36 8.86 -3.35
N SER A 150 -20.31 8.15 -4.47
CA SER A 150 -21.38 7.26 -4.91
C SER A 150 -21.05 5.84 -4.44
N HIS A 151 -21.95 5.24 -3.68
CA HIS A 151 -21.90 3.85 -3.30
C HIS A 151 -22.69 3.05 -4.34
N SER A 152 -22.04 2.18 -5.10
CA SER A 152 -22.74 1.15 -5.83
C SER A 152 -23.16 0.08 -4.81
N CYS A 153 -24.40 0.18 -4.35
CA CYS A 153 -25.00 -0.92 -3.58
C CYS A 153 -24.95 -2.17 -4.46
N PRO A 154 -24.38 -3.31 -4.03
CA PRO A 154 -24.61 -4.54 -4.72
C PRO A 154 -26.12 -4.81 -4.62
N THR A 155 -26.80 -4.81 -5.75
CA THR A 155 -28.18 -5.32 -5.84
C THR A 155 -28.16 -6.74 -5.30
N LEU A 156 -28.90 -6.96 -4.23
CA LEU A 156 -29.19 -8.28 -3.68
C LEU A 156 -29.82 -9.18 -4.75
#